data_2c69d5de89e45870d2b222b6ae945e88
#
_entry.id   2c69d5de89e45870d2b222b6ae945e88
#
_cell.length_a   1.000
_cell.length_b   1.000
_cell.length_c   1.000
_cell.angle_alpha   90.00
_cell.angle_beta   90.00
_cell.angle_gamma   90.00
#
_symmetry.space_group_name_H-M   'P 1'
#
loop_
_entity.id
_entity.type
_entity.pdbx_description
1 polymer ?
#
loop_
_entity_poly.entity_id
_entity_poly.type
_entity_poly.pdbx_seq_one_letter_code
_entity_poly.pdbx_strand_id
1 'polypeptide(L)'
;MGDIKADTLLPTIKHLFEPIPKGPSPKATLAVEPEQRGERRFLLKREAQVPFVMLGFRVPNYSSDDSYALDILESILSHGKSSRLYQSLVYDQKNSLAVGAEYSLMQTDPSLFYFYALVNPGAKVDTVEDALYREITRLQNEPPTELELQRAKNQVEASHVFEQDSNFRHAMLLGQAESIGAGWRRVDQFLERIRAVTAKDIQRVAKQYLTADNRTVGILIPQPPKAAEPQPTAAHAGKP
;
A
#
# COMPACT_ATOMS: atom_id res chain seq x y z
N MET A 1 15.52 16.88 -14.31
CA MET A 1 15.93 15.79 -15.19
C MET A 1 15.45 16.10 -16.61
N GLY A 2 16.26 15.75 -17.60
CA GLY A 2 16.01 16.05 -18.99
C GLY A 2 17.26 16.63 -19.66
N ASP A 3 17.11 17.25 -20.84
CA ASP A 3 18.21 17.91 -21.56
C ASP A 3 18.60 19.23 -20.88
N ILE A 4 19.20 19.12 -19.71
CA ILE A 4 19.65 20.25 -18.88
C ILE A 4 21.07 19.99 -18.36
N LYS A 5 21.85 21.07 -18.28
CA LYS A 5 23.17 21.07 -17.64
C LYS A 5 23.05 21.72 -16.25
N ALA A 6 23.55 21.05 -15.22
CA ALA A 6 23.49 21.54 -13.84
C ALA A 6 24.15 22.91 -13.69
N ASP A 7 25.31 23.11 -14.34
CA ASP A 7 26.08 24.36 -14.29
C ASP A 7 25.32 25.58 -14.85
N THR A 8 24.37 25.33 -15.76
CA THR A 8 23.54 26.39 -16.37
C THR A 8 22.25 26.61 -15.58
N LEU A 9 21.66 25.54 -15.06
CA LEU A 9 20.39 25.61 -14.36
C LEU A 9 20.53 26.08 -12.91
N LEU A 10 21.54 25.64 -12.18
CA LEU A 10 21.74 25.99 -10.77
C LEU A 10 21.81 27.49 -10.49
N PRO A 11 22.52 28.32 -11.29
CA PRO A 11 22.49 29.77 -11.11
C PRO A 11 21.10 30.37 -11.25
N THR A 12 20.29 29.87 -12.21
CA THR A 12 18.91 30.32 -12.40
C THR A 12 18.03 29.98 -11.21
N ILE A 13 18.14 28.73 -10.70
CA ILE A 13 17.41 28.29 -9.51
C ILE A 13 17.80 29.16 -8.31
N LYS A 14 19.09 29.38 -8.08
CA LYS A 14 19.56 30.24 -7.01
C LYS A 14 19.01 31.66 -7.12
N HIS A 15 19.11 32.27 -8.30
CA HIS A 15 18.58 33.60 -8.53
C HIS A 15 17.06 33.74 -8.20
N LEU A 16 16.29 32.69 -8.48
CA LEU A 16 14.84 32.71 -8.24
C LEU A 16 14.48 32.43 -6.76
N PHE A 17 15.22 31.57 -6.06
CA PHE A 17 14.85 31.09 -4.74
C PHE A 17 15.63 31.75 -3.58
N GLU A 18 16.88 32.16 -3.78
CA GLU A 18 17.69 32.83 -2.74
C GLU A 18 17.05 34.12 -2.18
N PRO A 19 16.34 34.96 -2.99
CA PRO A 19 15.67 36.14 -2.45
C PRO A 19 14.49 35.83 -1.52
N ILE A 20 13.98 34.59 -1.51
CA ILE A 20 12.86 34.21 -0.64
C ILE A 20 13.37 34.11 0.80
N PRO A 21 12.87 34.94 1.75
CA PRO A 21 13.36 34.94 3.12
C PRO A 21 13.09 33.59 3.78
N LYS A 22 14.10 33.05 4.45
CA LYS A 22 13.95 31.83 5.22
C LYS A 22 13.03 32.08 6.42
N GLY A 23 11.82 31.53 6.37
CA GLY A 23 10.90 31.54 7.49
C GLY A 23 11.38 30.70 8.68
N PRO A 24 10.71 30.80 9.84
CA PRO A 24 11.02 29.91 10.96
C PRO A 24 10.81 28.47 10.55
N SER A 25 11.76 27.60 10.90
CA SER A 25 11.61 26.16 10.63
C SER A 25 10.34 25.65 11.31
N PRO A 26 9.44 24.98 10.59
CA PRO A 26 8.25 24.40 11.20
C PRO A 26 8.68 23.39 12.30
N LYS A 27 8.10 23.51 13.48
CA LYS A 27 8.29 22.49 14.53
C LYS A 27 7.50 21.26 14.10
N ALA A 28 8.18 20.25 13.58
CA ALA A 28 7.55 18.96 13.35
C ALA A 28 7.20 18.33 14.70
N THR A 29 5.93 18.31 15.05
CA THR A 29 5.42 17.55 16.18
C THR A 29 5.15 16.13 15.67
N LEU A 30 6.14 15.26 15.76
CA LEU A 30 5.94 13.84 15.50
C LEU A 30 5.13 13.27 16.66
N ALA A 31 3.86 13.01 16.43
CA ALA A 31 3.05 12.24 17.37
C ALA A 31 3.49 10.79 17.28
N VAL A 32 4.12 10.28 18.32
CA VAL A 32 4.45 8.86 18.43
C VAL A 32 3.20 8.12 18.88
N GLU A 33 2.59 7.37 17.98
CA GLU A 33 1.49 6.49 18.35
C GLU A 33 1.98 5.34 19.24
N PRO A 34 1.24 5.01 20.33
CA PRO A 34 1.57 3.87 21.17
C PRO A 34 1.52 2.56 20.38
N GLU A 35 2.29 1.58 20.84
CA GLU A 35 2.25 0.23 20.29
C GLU A 35 0.85 -0.38 20.42
N GLN A 36 0.35 -0.98 19.35
CA GLN A 36 -0.91 -1.71 19.39
C GLN A 36 -0.70 -3.06 20.08
N ARG A 37 -1.53 -3.36 21.09
CA ARG A 37 -1.45 -4.57 21.91
C ARG A 37 -2.79 -5.33 21.92
N GLY A 38 -3.34 -5.57 20.76
CA GLY A 38 -4.58 -6.28 20.55
C GLY A 38 -5.27 -5.87 19.26
N GLU A 39 -6.05 -6.79 18.70
CA GLU A 39 -6.81 -6.53 17.48
C GLU A 39 -7.79 -5.37 17.68
N ARG A 40 -7.85 -4.49 16.70
CA ARG A 40 -8.90 -3.47 16.59
C ARG A 40 -9.85 -3.86 15.48
N ARG A 41 -11.16 -3.72 15.72
CA ARG A 41 -12.19 -4.09 14.76
C ARG A 41 -13.27 -3.02 14.68
N PHE A 42 -13.67 -2.68 13.44
CA PHE A 42 -14.79 -1.77 13.22
C PHE A 42 -15.66 -2.25 12.05
N LEU A 43 -16.96 -1.94 12.16
CA LEU A 43 -17.95 -2.22 11.14
C LEU A 43 -18.48 -0.91 10.59
N LEU A 44 -18.46 -0.75 9.27
CA LEU A 44 -19.00 0.39 8.58
C LEU A 44 -20.22 -0.02 7.75
N LYS A 45 -21.38 0.58 8.03
CA LYS A 45 -22.58 0.40 7.23
C LYS A 45 -22.75 1.57 6.29
N ARG A 46 -22.63 1.33 5.00
CA ARG A 46 -22.74 2.36 3.95
C ARG A 46 -23.42 1.80 2.71
N GLU A 47 -23.96 2.70 1.91
CA GLU A 47 -24.41 2.35 0.56
C GLU A 47 -23.24 1.76 -0.24
N ALA A 48 -23.40 0.51 -0.66
CA ALA A 48 -22.42 -0.23 -1.46
C ALA A 48 -23.10 -1.41 -2.15
N GLN A 49 -22.47 -1.96 -3.18
CA GLN A 49 -23.01 -3.10 -3.92
C GLN A 49 -22.61 -4.44 -3.27
N VAL A 50 -21.40 -4.52 -2.75
CA VAL A 50 -20.84 -5.74 -2.17
C VAL A 50 -20.10 -5.43 -0.86
N PRO A 51 -19.98 -6.40 0.06
CA PRO A 51 -19.19 -6.25 1.25
C PRO A 51 -17.68 -6.11 0.89
N PHE A 52 -16.95 -5.39 1.75
CA PHE A 52 -15.51 -5.20 1.63
C PHE A 52 -14.84 -5.49 2.97
N VAL A 53 -13.75 -6.23 2.93
CA VAL A 53 -12.92 -6.56 4.09
C VAL A 53 -11.55 -5.94 3.91
N MET A 54 -11.03 -5.31 4.94
CA MET A 54 -9.67 -4.79 4.99
C MET A 54 -8.99 -5.23 6.29
N LEU A 55 -7.75 -5.72 6.17
CA LEU A 55 -6.88 -6.01 7.30
C LEU A 55 -5.66 -5.10 7.20
N GLY A 56 -5.38 -4.31 8.21
CA GLY A 56 -4.22 -3.42 8.26
C GLY A 56 -3.26 -3.83 9.38
N PHE A 57 -1.96 -3.78 9.08
CA PHE A 57 -0.86 -4.06 10.01
C PHE A 57 0.14 -2.91 9.97
N ARG A 58 0.57 -2.43 11.13
CA ARG A 58 1.64 -1.42 11.19
C ARG A 58 2.98 -2.10 10.90
N VAL A 59 3.72 -1.53 9.97
CA VAL A 59 5.00 -2.06 9.51
C VAL A 59 6.02 -0.93 9.36
N PRO A 60 7.34 -1.22 9.36
CA PRO A 60 8.33 -0.21 9.11
C PRO A 60 8.26 0.31 7.66
N ASN A 61 8.84 1.49 7.47
CA ASN A 61 9.04 2.15 6.19
C ASN A 61 10.50 2.03 5.73
N TYR A 62 10.93 2.94 4.84
CA TYR A 62 12.30 3.01 4.31
C TYR A 62 13.41 3.03 5.38
N SER A 63 13.10 3.38 6.63
CA SER A 63 14.09 3.47 7.70
C SER A 63 14.62 2.10 8.16
N SER A 64 13.93 1.02 7.81
CA SER A 64 14.31 -0.37 8.12
C SER A 64 14.59 -1.16 6.85
N ASP A 65 15.57 -2.05 6.89
CA ASP A 65 15.86 -2.99 5.79
C ASP A 65 14.73 -4.02 5.60
N ASP A 66 13.87 -4.22 6.59
CA ASP A 66 12.68 -5.06 6.50
C ASP A 66 11.68 -4.56 5.43
N SER A 67 11.75 -3.27 5.10
CA SER A 67 10.90 -2.68 4.06
C SER A 67 11.05 -3.34 2.69
N TYR A 68 12.24 -3.80 2.32
CA TYR A 68 12.47 -4.50 1.06
C TYR A 68 11.86 -5.91 1.06
N ALA A 69 11.90 -6.59 2.21
CA ALA A 69 11.24 -7.88 2.36
C ALA A 69 9.70 -7.74 2.35
N LEU A 70 9.17 -6.67 2.92
CA LEU A 70 7.74 -6.35 2.87
C LEU A 70 7.26 -6.02 1.45
N ASP A 71 8.08 -5.33 0.65
CA ASP A 71 7.79 -5.00 -0.74
C ASP A 71 7.71 -6.28 -1.62
N ILE A 72 8.67 -7.20 -1.45
CA ILE A 72 8.64 -8.51 -2.11
C ILE A 72 7.46 -9.36 -1.60
N LEU A 73 7.14 -9.31 -0.31
CA LEU A 73 6.00 -10.01 0.26
C LEU A 73 4.68 -9.54 -0.38
N GLU A 74 4.52 -8.23 -0.56
CA GLU A 74 3.37 -7.64 -1.28
C GLU A 74 3.27 -8.21 -2.69
N SER A 75 4.37 -8.22 -3.44
CA SER A 75 4.41 -8.75 -4.80
C SER A 75 4.01 -10.24 -4.88
N ILE A 76 4.49 -11.09 -3.95
CA ILE A 76 4.11 -12.51 -3.87
C ILE A 76 2.60 -12.67 -3.62
N LEU A 77 2.05 -11.83 -2.76
CA LEU A 77 0.65 -11.91 -2.34
C LEU A 77 -0.32 -11.39 -3.39
N SER A 78 0.03 -10.30 -4.08
CA SER A 78 -0.95 -9.47 -4.80
C SER A 78 -0.63 -9.27 -6.27
N HIS A 79 0.60 -9.51 -6.74
CA HIS A 79 0.97 -9.12 -8.08
C HIS A 79 0.53 -10.12 -9.15
N GLY A 80 -0.52 -9.76 -9.90
CA GLY A 80 -1.03 -10.53 -11.03
C GLY A 80 -1.84 -11.77 -10.65
N LYS A 81 -2.31 -12.49 -11.68
CA LYS A 81 -3.20 -13.65 -11.50
C LYS A 81 -2.52 -14.88 -10.90
N SER A 82 -1.20 -14.94 -10.87
CA SER A 82 -0.43 -16.03 -10.24
C SER A 82 -0.10 -15.77 -8.77
N SER A 83 -0.51 -14.65 -8.22
CA SER A 83 -0.31 -14.29 -6.82
C SER A 83 -1.11 -15.19 -5.86
N ARG A 84 -0.61 -15.39 -4.65
CA ARG A 84 -1.24 -16.30 -3.68
C ARG A 84 -2.68 -15.94 -3.36
N LEU A 85 -2.95 -14.66 -3.13
CA LEU A 85 -4.31 -14.20 -2.78
C LEU A 85 -5.27 -14.40 -3.95
N TYR A 86 -4.88 -14.05 -5.18
CA TYR A 86 -5.73 -14.24 -6.34
C TYR A 86 -6.06 -15.71 -6.57
N GLN A 87 -5.04 -16.58 -6.55
CA GLN A 87 -5.24 -18.03 -6.74
C GLN A 87 -6.16 -18.60 -5.66
N SER A 88 -5.90 -18.29 -4.39
CA SER A 88 -6.69 -18.84 -3.28
C SER A 88 -8.12 -18.32 -3.23
N LEU A 89 -8.34 -16.99 -3.24
CA LEU A 89 -9.65 -16.41 -2.96
C LEU A 89 -10.51 -16.17 -4.20
N VAL A 90 -9.89 -15.86 -5.35
CA VAL A 90 -10.64 -15.54 -6.58
C VAL A 90 -10.79 -16.77 -7.47
N TYR A 91 -9.69 -17.51 -7.70
CA TYR A 91 -9.72 -18.62 -8.65
C TYR A 91 -10.25 -19.92 -8.04
N ASP A 92 -9.68 -20.37 -6.91
CA ASP A 92 -10.02 -21.66 -6.28
C ASP A 92 -11.31 -21.57 -5.47
N GLN A 93 -11.38 -20.69 -4.47
CA GLN A 93 -12.52 -20.59 -3.55
C GLN A 93 -13.68 -19.78 -4.12
N LYS A 94 -13.44 -18.91 -5.08
CA LYS A 94 -14.44 -18.05 -5.74
C LYS A 94 -15.31 -17.26 -4.75
N ASN A 95 -14.72 -16.92 -3.58
CA ASN A 95 -15.39 -16.19 -2.52
C ASN A 95 -15.15 -14.68 -2.59
N SER A 96 -14.25 -14.23 -3.45
CA SER A 96 -13.92 -12.82 -3.66
C SER A 96 -13.99 -12.44 -5.14
N LEU A 97 -14.51 -11.23 -5.44
CA LEU A 97 -14.47 -10.60 -6.77
C LEU A 97 -13.08 -10.05 -7.08
N ALA A 98 -12.45 -9.49 -6.08
CA ALA A 98 -11.09 -8.97 -6.14
C ALA A 98 -10.45 -9.12 -4.76
N VAL A 99 -9.14 -9.30 -4.75
CA VAL A 99 -8.34 -9.40 -3.54
C VAL A 99 -6.94 -8.86 -3.82
N GLY A 100 -6.32 -8.27 -2.83
CA GLY A 100 -4.96 -7.79 -2.94
C GLY A 100 -4.32 -7.50 -1.58
N ALA A 101 -3.05 -7.16 -1.65
CA ALA A 101 -2.28 -6.61 -0.57
C ALA A 101 -1.55 -5.38 -1.10
N GLU A 102 -1.30 -4.39 -0.25
CA GLU A 102 -0.58 -3.20 -0.62
C GLU A 102 0.36 -2.77 0.52
N TYR A 103 1.52 -2.31 0.13
CA TYR A 103 2.53 -1.75 0.99
C TYR A 103 3.23 -0.58 0.29
N SER A 104 3.62 0.43 1.04
CA SER A 104 4.42 1.54 0.53
C SER A 104 5.67 1.74 1.37
N LEU A 105 6.82 1.52 0.73
CA LEU A 105 8.13 1.67 1.35
C LEU A 105 8.49 3.15 1.59
N MET A 106 8.17 4.03 0.65
CA MET A 106 8.57 5.43 0.65
C MET A 106 7.58 6.33 1.39
N GLN A 107 7.53 6.22 2.72
CA GLN A 107 6.71 7.05 3.62
C GLN A 107 7.51 7.57 4.81
N THR A 108 7.14 8.74 5.35
CA THR A 108 7.81 9.37 6.49
C THR A 108 7.51 8.66 7.80
N ASP A 109 6.24 8.33 8.03
CA ASP A 109 5.76 7.65 9.23
C ASP A 109 5.78 6.12 9.05
N PRO A 110 5.65 5.33 10.13
CA PRO A 110 5.44 3.90 10.01
C PRO A 110 4.35 3.60 9.00
N SER A 111 4.64 2.68 8.08
CA SER A 111 3.74 2.34 6.99
C SER A 111 2.67 1.34 7.44
N LEU A 112 1.67 1.15 6.60
CA LEU A 112 0.70 0.08 6.73
C LEU A 112 0.93 -0.96 5.65
N PHE A 113 0.93 -2.22 6.04
CA PHE A 113 0.74 -3.34 5.15
C PHE A 113 -0.73 -3.74 5.27
N TYR A 114 -1.49 -3.64 4.19
CA TYR A 114 -2.90 -3.97 4.27
C TYR A 114 -3.33 -4.95 3.18
N PHE A 115 -4.26 -5.80 3.56
CA PHE A 115 -4.97 -6.72 2.68
C PHE A 115 -6.36 -6.19 2.45
N TYR A 116 -6.90 -6.43 1.28
CA TYR A 116 -8.30 -6.10 0.99
C TYR A 116 -8.96 -7.20 0.16
N ALA A 117 -10.26 -7.34 0.34
CA ALA A 117 -11.07 -8.25 -0.45
C ALA A 117 -12.47 -7.68 -0.69
N LEU A 118 -12.91 -7.70 -1.94
CA LEU A 118 -14.31 -7.50 -2.32
C LEU A 118 -14.99 -8.87 -2.27
N VAL A 119 -15.95 -9.01 -1.39
CA VAL A 119 -16.65 -10.29 -1.18
C VAL A 119 -17.59 -10.59 -2.34
N ASN A 120 -17.53 -11.80 -2.88
CA ASN A 120 -18.41 -12.22 -3.97
C ASN A 120 -19.87 -12.28 -3.48
N PRO A 121 -20.86 -11.83 -4.29
CA PRO A 121 -22.28 -12.02 -3.96
C PRO A 121 -22.60 -13.46 -3.59
N GLY A 122 -23.22 -13.66 -2.43
CA GLY A 122 -23.51 -14.98 -1.87
C GLY A 122 -22.44 -15.60 -0.98
N ALA A 123 -21.20 -15.08 -0.99
CA ALA A 123 -20.19 -15.48 -0.02
C ALA A 123 -20.37 -14.76 1.33
N LYS A 124 -19.93 -15.41 2.40
CA LYS A 124 -19.96 -14.81 3.74
C LYS A 124 -18.66 -14.01 3.98
N VAL A 125 -18.78 -12.85 4.61
CA VAL A 125 -17.66 -11.99 5.00
C VAL A 125 -16.65 -12.76 5.85
N ASP A 126 -17.11 -13.49 6.85
CA ASP A 126 -16.26 -14.27 7.76
C ASP A 126 -15.43 -15.33 6.99
N THR A 127 -16.02 -15.96 5.96
CA THR A 127 -15.29 -16.95 5.14
C THR A 127 -14.12 -16.31 4.37
N VAL A 128 -14.30 -15.08 3.87
CA VAL A 128 -13.26 -14.33 3.17
C VAL A 128 -12.19 -13.85 4.15
N GLU A 129 -12.59 -13.36 5.30
CA GLU A 129 -11.68 -12.95 6.37
C GLU A 129 -10.81 -14.14 6.84
N ASP A 130 -11.42 -15.30 7.10
CA ASP A 130 -10.70 -16.52 7.47
C ASP A 130 -9.75 -16.99 6.36
N ALA A 131 -10.10 -16.79 5.09
CA ALA A 131 -9.23 -17.12 3.98
C ALA A 131 -7.99 -16.22 3.95
N LEU A 132 -8.13 -14.93 4.22
CA LEU A 132 -7.00 -14.00 4.37
C LEU A 132 -6.09 -14.42 5.54
N TYR A 133 -6.66 -14.81 6.68
CA TYR A 133 -5.88 -15.29 7.82
C TYR A 133 -5.13 -16.58 7.51
N ARG A 134 -5.71 -17.49 6.75
CA ARG A 134 -5.02 -18.73 6.31
C ARG A 134 -3.82 -18.42 5.44
N GLU A 135 -3.92 -17.48 4.51
CA GLU A 135 -2.78 -17.10 3.67
C GLU A 135 -1.67 -16.41 4.47
N ILE A 136 -2.01 -15.56 5.44
CA ILE A 136 -1.03 -14.97 6.37
C ILE A 136 -0.35 -16.08 7.19
N THR A 137 -1.12 -16.99 7.77
CA THR A 137 -0.59 -18.11 8.57
C THR A 137 0.29 -19.03 7.74
N ARG A 138 -0.07 -19.25 6.47
CA ARG A 138 0.74 -20.05 5.55
C ARG A 138 2.10 -19.39 5.31
N LEU A 139 2.15 -18.08 5.07
CA LEU A 139 3.41 -17.34 4.93
C LEU A 139 4.28 -17.39 6.18
N GLN A 140 3.68 -17.38 7.36
CA GLN A 140 4.40 -17.49 8.62
C GLN A 140 4.99 -18.88 8.84
N ASN A 141 4.31 -19.92 8.39
CA ASN A 141 4.75 -21.31 8.60
C ASN A 141 5.64 -21.84 7.46
N GLU A 142 5.38 -21.41 6.23
CA GLU A 142 6.05 -21.88 5.03
C GLU A 142 6.67 -20.71 4.29
N PRO A 143 8.01 -20.63 4.16
CA PRO A 143 8.63 -19.60 3.34
C PRO A 143 8.18 -19.76 1.88
N PRO A 144 8.19 -18.67 1.09
CA PRO A 144 7.89 -18.77 -0.32
C PRO A 144 8.88 -19.69 -1.03
N THR A 145 8.42 -20.37 -2.06
CA THR A 145 9.28 -21.17 -2.92
C THR A 145 10.25 -20.26 -3.68
N GLU A 146 11.38 -20.84 -4.10
CA GLU A 146 12.37 -20.08 -4.89
C GLU A 146 11.75 -19.49 -6.17
N LEU A 147 10.83 -20.22 -6.79
CA LEU A 147 10.13 -19.75 -7.99
C LEU A 147 9.23 -18.54 -7.70
N GLU A 148 8.48 -18.54 -6.58
CA GLU A 148 7.67 -17.39 -6.16
C GLU A 148 8.55 -16.19 -5.86
N LEU A 149 9.62 -16.39 -5.11
CA LEU A 149 10.57 -15.33 -4.75
C LEU A 149 11.20 -14.70 -6.01
N GLN A 150 11.68 -15.52 -6.93
CA GLN A 150 12.31 -15.03 -8.15
C GLN A 150 11.32 -14.29 -9.06
N ARG A 151 10.08 -14.77 -9.19
CA ARG A 151 9.02 -14.06 -9.92
C ARG A 151 8.72 -12.70 -9.33
N ALA A 152 8.59 -12.63 -8.00
CA ALA A 152 8.33 -11.37 -7.31
C ALA A 152 9.48 -10.38 -7.51
N LYS A 153 10.73 -10.82 -7.36
CA LYS A 153 11.92 -9.99 -7.62
C LYS A 153 11.94 -9.46 -9.05
N ASN A 154 11.75 -10.35 -10.03
CA ASN A 154 11.74 -9.95 -11.45
C ASN A 154 10.63 -8.92 -11.73
N GLN A 155 9.48 -9.07 -11.08
CA GLN A 155 8.37 -8.13 -11.25
C GLN A 155 8.68 -6.75 -10.66
N VAL A 156 9.24 -6.70 -9.45
CA VAL A 156 9.64 -5.45 -8.80
C VAL A 156 10.76 -4.77 -9.60
N GLU A 157 11.76 -5.54 -10.06
CA GLU A 157 12.83 -5.03 -10.92
C GLU A 157 12.30 -4.47 -12.23
N ALA A 158 11.40 -5.18 -12.91
CA ALA A 158 10.80 -4.72 -14.16
C ALA A 158 10.02 -3.41 -13.96
N SER A 159 9.20 -3.33 -12.92
CA SER A 159 8.45 -2.10 -12.57
C SER A 159 9.40 -0.93 -12.33
N HIS A 160 10.47 -1.15 -11.56
CA HIS A 160 11.46 -0.11 -11.27
C HIS A 160 12.20 0.38 -12.53
N VAL A 161 12.58 -0.55 -13.42
CA VAL A 161 13.25 -0.18 -14.71
C VAL A 161 12.30 0.63 -15.59
N PHE A 162 11.03 0.22 -15.72
CA PHE A 162 10.03 0.98 -16.50
C PHE A 162 9.75 2.37 -15.93
N GLU A 163 9.85 2.55 -14.62
CA GLU A 163 9.71 3.87 -14.01
C GLU A 163 10.86 4.80 -14.36
N GLN A 164 12.06 4.27 -14.59
CA GLN A 164 13.23 5.06 -14.98
C GLN A 164 13.16 5.60 -16.41
N ASP A 165 12.38 5.00 -17.30
CA ASP A 165 12.20 5.48 -18.68
C ASP A 165 11.52 6.86 -18.74
N SER A 166 10.83 7.27 -17.68
CA SER A 166 10.20 8.58 -17.59
C SER A 166 11.04 9.53 -16.75
N ASN A 167 11.61 10.57 -17.37
CA ASN A 167 12.32 11.65 -16.66
C ASN A 167 11.48 12.26 -15.53
N PHE A 168 10.16 12.39 -15.73
CA PHE A 168 9.25 12.91 -14.71
C PHE A 168 9.15 11.96 -13.52
N ARG A 169 8.91 10.67 -13.76
CA ARG A 169 8.81 9.67 -12.68
C ARG A 169 10.10 9.56 -11.88
N HIS A 170 11.24 9.52 -12.59
CA HIS A 170 12.53 9.48 -11.92
C HIS A 170 12.79 10.73 -11.07
N ALA A 171 12.46 11.92 -11.57
CA ALA A 171 12.56 13.15 -10.79
C ALA A 171 11.64 13.16 -9.56
N MET A 172 10.40 12.66 -9.71
CA MET A 172 9.46 12.51 -8.60
C MET A 172 9.97 11.53 -7.54
N LEU A 173 10.53 10.39 -7.94
CA LEU A 173 11.08 9.38 -7.04
C LEU A 173 12.25 9.94 -6.21
N LEU A 174 13.21 10.64 -6.87
CA LEU A 174 14.31 11.29 -6.19
C LEU A 174 13.82 12.41 -5.25
N GLY A 175 12.89 13.24 -5.72
CA GLY A 175 12.30 14.31 -4.92
C GLY A 175 11.54 13.80 -3.71
N GLN A 176 10.78 12.71 -3.85
CA GLN A 176 10.10 12.04 -2.75
C GLN A 176 11.11 11.49 -1.73
N ALA A 177 12.14 10.78 -2.20
CA ALA A 177 13.16 10.21 -1.33
C ALA A 177 13.88 11.30 -0.49
N GLU A 178 14.19 12.44 -1.08
CA GLU A 178 14.78 13.59 -0.38
C GLU A 178 13.78 14.23 0.60
N SER A 179 12.52 14.41 0.18
CA SER A 179 11.49 15.08 0.99
C SER A 179 11.15 14.33 2.27
N ILE A 180 11.19 13.00 2.24
CA ILE A 180 10.93 12.15 3.41
C ILE A 180 12.19 11.90 4.26
N GLY A 181 13.36 12.38 3.81
CA GLY A 181 14.65 12.17 4.50
C GLY A 181 15.30 10.81 4.24
N ALA A 182 14.80 10.01 3.28
CA ALA A 182 15.40 8.74 2.88
C ALA A 182 16.73 8.95 2.13
N GLY A 183 16.82 10.06 1.35
CA GLY A 183 17.94 10.41 0.51
C GLY A 183 17.95 9.65 -0.83
N TRP A 184 18.42 10.32 -1.86
CA TRP A 184 18.45 9.80 -3.24
C TRP A 184 19.27 8.49 -3.39
N ARG A 185 20.30 8.29 -2.54
CA ARG A 185 21.12 7.07 -2.57
C ARG A 185 20.31 5.79 -2.31
N ARG A 186 19.22 5.86 -1.56
CA ARG A 186 18.34 4.70 -1.37
C ARG A 186 17.63 4.28 -2.66
N VAL A 187 17.34 5.23 -3.53
CA VAL A 187 16.77 4.94 -4.85
C VAL A 187 17.77 4.15 -5.69
N ASP A 188 19.05 4.55 -5.69
CA ASP A 188 20.11 3.83 -6.42
C ASP A 188 20.37 2.43 -5.86
N GLN A 189 20.29 2.25 -4.53
CA GLN A 189 20.53 0.98 -3.86
C GLN A 189 19.31 0.04 -3.88
N PHE A 190 18.17 0.50 -4.35
CA PHE A 190 16.90 -0.23 -4.25
C PHE A 190 17.00 -1.63 -4.87
N LEU A 191 17.45 -1.75 -6.12
CA LEU A 191 17.54 -3.05 -6.79
C LEU A 191 18.52 -4.02 -6.12
N GLU A 192 19.64 -3.52 -5.63
CA GLU A 192 20.60 -4.34 -4.89
C GLU A 192 19.97 -4.94 -3.64
N ARG A 193 19.24 -4.12 -2.89
CA ARG A 193 18.51 -4.55 -1.67
C ARG A 193 17.40 -5.54 -1.97
N ILE A 194 16.61 -5.30 -3.02
CA ILE A 194 15.56 -6.23 -3.48
C ILE A 194 16.17 -7.60 -3.83
N ARG A 195 17.28 -7.62 -4.57
CA ARG A 195 17.99 -8.87 -4.95
C ARG A 195 18.51 -9.64 -3.74
N ALA A 196 18.93 -8.94 -2.69
CA ALA A 196 19.45 -9.54 -1.48
C ALA A 196 18.37 -10.21 -0.61
N VAL A 197 17.08 -9.88 -0.77
CA VAL A 197 15.97 -10.46 0.01
C VAL A 197 15.93 -11.98 -0.17
N THR A 198 15.79 -12.71 0.92
CA THR A 198 15.68 -14.19 0.94
C THR A 198 14.27 -14.65 1.31
N ALA A 199 13.93 -15.90 1.01
CA ALA A 199 12.67 -16.51 1.44
C ALA A 199 12.51 -16.52 2.98
N LYS A 200 13.63 -16.63 3.71
CA LYS A 200 13.64 -16.54 5.18
C LYS A 200 13.31 -15.13 5.67
N ASP A 201 13.75 -14.10 4.97
CA ASP A 201 13.39 -12.70 5.31
C ASP A 201 11.91 -12.47 5.15
N ILE A 202 11.30 -12.98 4.07
CA ILE A 202 9.85 -12.90 3.84
C ILE A 202 9.09 -13.56 4.99
N GLN A 203 9.49 -14.78 5.37
CA GLN A 203 8.86 -15.50 6.49
C GLN A 203 9.04 -14.75 7.82
N ARG A 204 10.22 -14.21 8.06
CA ARG A 204 10.55 -13.46 9.28
C ARG A 204 9.69 -12.22 9.41
N VAL A 205 9.58 -11.39 8.37
CA VAL A 205 8.75 -10.17 8.42
C VAL A 205 7.26 -10.52 8.53
N ALA A 206 6.78 -11.59 7.90
CA ALA A 206 5.41 -12.05 8.08
C ALA A 206 5.13 -12.46 9.54
N LYS A 207 6.05 -13.18 10.20
CA LYS A 207 5.93 -13.54 11.62
C LYS A 207 5.99 -12.33 12.55
N GLN A 208 6.85 -11.39 12.24
CA GLN A 208 7.12 -10.24 13.10
C GLN A 208 6.00 -9.19 13.06
N TYR A 209 5.46 -8.92 11.88
CA TYR A 209 4.55 -7.78 11.69
C TYR A 209 3.09 -8.18 11.47
N LEU A 210 2.81 -9.33 10.83
CA LEU A 210 1.43 -9.74 10.53
C LEU A 210 0.81 -10.54 11.68
N THR A 211 0.87 -9.99 12.89
CA THR A 211 0.38 -10.63 14.12
C THR A 211 -1.04 -10.19 14.47
N ALA A 212 -1.74 -10.99 15.29
CA ALA A 212 -3.07 -10.65 15.75
C ALA A 212 -3.09 -9.35 16.56
N ASP A 213 -2.07 -9.12 17.40
CA ASP A 213 -1.99 -7.92 18.24
C ASP A 213 -1.76 -6.63 17.43
N ASN A 214 -1.13 -6.74 16.27
CA ASN A 214 -0.85 -5.61 15.37
C ASN A 214 -1.96 -5.39 14.32
N ARG A 215 -3.01 -6.22 14.34
CA ARG A 215 -4.05 -6.23 13.31
C ARG A 215 -5.18 -5.24 13.59
N THR A 216 -5.57 -4.52 12.55
CA THR A 216 -6.81 -3.74 12.52
C THR A 216 -7.70 -4.28 11.41
N VAL A 217 -8.95 -4.61 11.72
CA VAL A 217 -9.95 -5.16 10.80
C VAL A 217 -11.04 -4.13 10.55
N GLY A 218 -11.26 -3.79 9.29
CA GLY A 218 -12.37 -2.96 8.83
C GLY A 218 -13.29 -3.77 7.91
N ILE A 219 -14.59 -3.77 8.20
CA ILE A 219 -15.59 -4.45 7.37
C ILE A 219 -16.64 -3.45 6.94
N LEU A 220 -16.84 -3.31 5.62
CA LEU A 220 -17.95 -2.59 5.04
C LEU A 220 -19.11 -3.55 4.81
N ILE A 221 -20.25 -3.25 5.44
CA ILE A 221 -21.51 -3.95 5.25
C ILE A 221 -22.39 -3.11 4.34
N PRO A 222 -22.76 -3.62 3.14
CA PRO A 222 -23.61 -2.91 2.21
C PRO A 222 -24.96 -2.57 2.81
N GLN A 223 -25.43 -1.36 2.53
CA GLN A 223 -26.79 -0.92 2.77
C GLN A 223 -27.43 -0.61 1.42
N PRO A 224 -28.74 -0.85 1.25
CA PRO A 224 -29.43 -0.43 0.04
C PRO A 224 -29.33 1.11 -0.14
N PRO A 225 -29.40 1.61 -1.38
CA PRO A 225 -29.48 3.03 -1.63
C PRO A 225 -30.59 3.67 -0.80
N LYS A 226 -30.29 4.80 -0.15
CA LYS A 226 -31.33 5.57 0.53
C LYS A 226 -32.32 6.04 -0.53
N ALA A 227 -33.60 5.66 -0.38
CA ALA A 227 -34.64 6.12 -1.30
C ALA A 227 -34.50 7.64 -1.47
N ALA A 228 -34.41 8.11 -2.71
CA ALA A 228 -34.35 9.53 -3.00
C ALA A 228 -35.57 10.19 -2.37
N GLU A 229 -35.38 11.14 -1.47
CA GLU A 229 -36.48 11.97 -0.99
C GLU A 229 -37.14 12.61 -2.22
N PRO A 230 -38.50 12.54 -2.36
CA PRO A 230 -39.16 13.14 -3.48
C PRO A 230 -38.80 14.62 -3.52
N GLN A 231 -38.17 15.06 -4.57
CA GLN A 231 -37.93 16.50 -4.79
C GLN A 231 -39.28 17.22 -4.75
N PRO A 232 -39.44 18.27 -3.95
CA PRO A 232 -40.67 19.03 -3.96
C PRO A 232 -40.93 19.52 -5.40
N THR A 233 -42.01 19.01 -6.00
CA THR A 233 -42.49 19.47 -7.31
C THR A 233 -42.70 20.97 -7.20
N ALA A 234 -41.90 21.74 -7.94
CA ALA A 234 -42.09 23.16 -8.08
C ALA A 234 -43.51 23.39 -8.63
N ALA A 235 -44.41 23.85 -7.75
CA ALA A 235 -45.74 24.29 -8.15
C ALA A 235 -45.56 25.39 -9.19
N HIS A 236 -45.93 25.15 -10.43
CA HIS A 236 -46.09 26.17 -11.42
C HIS A 236 -47.16 27.14 -10.93
N ALA A 237 -46.71 28.24 -10.33
CA ALA A 237 -47.57 29.40 -10.11
C ALA A 237 -47.94 29.98 -11.48
N GLY A 238 -49.10 29.57 -11.99
CA GLY A 238 -49.74 30.27 -13.11
C GLY A 238 -49.97 31.72 -12.74
N LYS A 239 -49.49 32.64 -13.53
CA LYS A 239 -49.88 34.04 -13.50
C LYS A 239 -51.17 34.22 -14.30
N PRO A 240 -52.07 35.09 -13.83
CA PRO A 240 -53.27 35.48 -14.55
C PRO A 240 -52.98 36.36 -15.77
#